data_25f6938977343710035cd11cda43f1a7
#
_entry.id   25f6938977343710035cd11cda43f1a7
#
_cell.length_a   1.000
_cell.length_b   1.000
_cell.length_c   1.000
_cell.angle_alpha   90.00
_cell.angle_beta   90.00
_cell.angle_gamma   90.00
#
_symmetry.space_group_name_H-M   'P 1'
#
loop_
_entity.id
_entity.type
_entity.pdbx_description
1 polymer ?
#
loop_
_entity_poly.entity_id
_entity_poly.type
_entity_poly.pdbx_seq_one_letter_code
_entity_poly.pdbx_strand_id
1 'polypeptide(L)'
;MTREGFDIHQHVTNQIIAAIERGAGDFRPPWRRGAGGLMRPVNIASKKAYRGVNVLALWATADEKGFSSGVWGSYKQWTQAGAQVREGEKAAYVVFYKQITVAAENRDSDNGKSRLFARATPVFAAEQVDGWTAPVIDTPAPVITPIERAEVFVAATGATIIHGGDRAFYRPSTDSIHLPPREAFIGSATSAPAEAYYSTLLHELTHFAGHESRCNRRLGKRFGDHAYAMEELVAELGAAFLCADLGVTDQPRADHAQYLEHWLTVMKADKRAIFTAASKASEAAAFLAALQRG
;
A
#
# COMPACT_ATOMS: atom_id res chain seq x y z
N MET A 1 15.22 -4.09 36.12
CA MET A 1 15.35 -3.79 34.68
C MET A 1 14.09 -4.28 34.01
N THR A 2 13.12 -3.41 33.74
CA THR A 2 11.93 -3.70 32.98
C THR A 2 12.39 -3.99 31.54
N ARG A 3 12.11 -5.19 31.01
CA ARG A 3 12.28 -5.50 29.60
C ARG A 3 11.44 -4.49 28.83
N GLU A 4 12.06 -3.55 28.12
CA GLU A 4 11.36 -2.75 27.13
C GLU A 4 10.69 -3.71 26.16
N GLY A 5 9.36 -3.69 26.14
CA GLY A 5 8.58 -4.56 25.25
C GLY A 5 8.89 -4.20 23.80
N PHE A 6 9.01 -5.18 22.90
CA PHE A 6 9.22 -4.98 21.48
C PHE A 6 8.14 -4.05 20.90
N ASP A 7 8.57 -2.84 20.52
CA ASP A 7 7.69 -1.84 19.89
C ASP A 7 7.56 -2.08 18.40
N ILE A 8 6.51 -2.79 18.02
CA ILE A 8 6.26 -3.15 16.62
C ILE A 8 6.00 -1.91 15.74
N HIS A 9 5.42 -0.83 16.27
CA HIS A 9 5.21 0.38 15.47
C HIS A 9 6.55 1.04 15.13
N GLN A 10 7.43 1.18 16.12
CA GLN A 10 8.77 1.71 15.89
C GLN A 10 9.58 0.83 14.94
N HIS A 11 9.51 -0.49 15.11
CA HIS A 11 10.22 -1.44 14.27
C HIS A 11 9.81 -1.31 12.79
N VAL A 12 8.51 -1.37 12.50
CA VAL A 12 7.98 -1.29 11.13
C VAL A 12 8.25 0.09 10.52
N THR A 13 8.06 1.17 11.29
CA THR A 13 8.35 2.53 10.81
C THR A 13 9.81 2.70 10.46
N ASN A 14 10.73 2.25 11.30
CA ASN A 14 12.17 2.30 11.03
C ASN A 14 12.55 1.50 9.79
N GLN A 15 11.95 0.32 9.58
CA GLN A 15 12.16 -0.49 8.39
C GLN A 15 11.73 0.25 7.11
N ILE A 16 10.58 0.91 7.13
CA ILE A 16 10.06 1.68 6.00
C ILE A 16 10.94 2.92 5.75
N ILE A 17 11.31 3.66 6.81
CA ILE A 17 12.22 4.81 6.72
C ILE A 17 13.54 4.36 6.07
N ALA A 18 14.16 3.29 6.57
CA ALA A 18 15.41 2.78 6.02
C ALA A 18 15.29 2.36 4.54
N ALA A 19 14.15 1.79 4.15
CA ALA A 19 13.89 1.43 2.77
C ALA A 19 13.73 2.67 1.86
N ILE A 20 13.06 3.72 2.34
CA ILE A 20 12.95 5.00 1.64
C ILE A 20 14.33 5.66 1.50
N GLU A 21 15.11 5.71 2.58
CA GLU A 21 16.44 6.33 2.58
C GLU A 21 17.42 5.61 1.63
N ARG A 22 17.33 4.29 1.51
CA ARG A 22 18.10 3.52 0.51
C ARG A 22 17.73 3.87 -0.92
N GLY A 23 16.44 4.12 -1.19
CA GLY A 23 15.93 4.48 -2.51
C GLY A 23 15.98 5.98 -2.82
N ALA A 24 16.33 6.84 -1.86
CA ALA A 24 16.23 8.30 -2.00
C ALA A 24 17.11 8.89 -3.12
N GLY A 25 18.26 8.26 -3.40
CA GLY A 25 19.15 8.69 -4.50
C GLY A 25 18.55 8.51 -5.90
N ASP A 26 17.67 7.50 -6.06
CA ASP A 26 17.01 7.16 -7.33
C ASP A 26 15.51 7.51 -7.31
N PHE A 27 15.01 8.16 -6.26
CA PHE A 27 13.58 8.42 -6.02
C PHE A 27 12.72 7.14 -6.06
N ARG A 28 13.22 6.03 -5.51
CA ARG A 28 12.55 4.73 -5.52
C ARG A 28 12.10 4.31 -4.11
N PRO A 29 10.93 4.75 -3.64
CA PRO A 29 10.33 4.18 -2.44
C PRO A 29 10.17 2.65 -2.57
N PRO A 30 10.21 1.88 -1.46
CA PRO A 30 10.18 0.41 -1.50
C PRO A 30 8.89 -0.18 -2.06
N TRP A 31 7.87 0.64 -2.24
CA TRP A 31 6.61 0.27 -2.90
C TRP A 31 6.60 0.54 -4.40
N ARG A 32 7.75 0.94 -5.01
CA ARG A 32 7.92 1.17 -6.44
C ARG A 32 9.00 0.25 -6.97
N ARG A 33 8.64 -0.80 -7.66
CA ARG A 33 9.57 -1.70 -8.34
C ARG A 33 9.55 -1.46 -9.85
N GLY A 34 10.74 -1.60 -10.48
CA GLY A 34 10.89 -1.59 -11.93
C GLY A 34 10.24 -2.79 -12.61
N ALA A 35 10.61 -3.09 -13.84
CA ALA A 35 10.01 -3.96 -14.86
C ALA A 35 9.38 -5.33 -14.43
N GLY A 36 9.40 -5.72 -13.17
CA GLY A 36 8.71 -6.92 -12.68
C GLY A 36 7.35 -6.66 -11.99
N GLY A 37 6.93 -5.38 -11.88
CA GLY A 37 5.72 -4.99 -11.17
C GLY A 37 5.74 -5.30 -9.66
N LEU A 38 4.93 -4.57 -8.89
CA LEU A 38 4.63 -4.89 -7.50
C LEU A 38 3.47 -5.88 -7.48
N MET A 39 3.68 -7.06 -6.90
CA MET A 39 2.56 -7.94 -6.57
C MET A 39 2.08 -7.65 -5.15
N ARG A 40 0.78 -7.57 -4.97
CA ARG A 40 0.19 -7.46 -3.64
C ARG A 40 0.61 -8.68 -2.81
N PRO A 41 1.23 -8.53 -1.62
CA PRO A 41 1.56 -9.66 -0.78
C PRO A 41 0.32 -10.42 -0.36
N VAL A 42 0.34 -11.75 -0.48
CA VAL A 42 -0.78 -12.64 -0.13
C VAL A 42 -0.38 -13.64 0.94
N ASN A 43 -1.32 -14.00 1.79
CA ASN A 43 -1.11 -15.02 2.81
C ASN A 43 -1.34 -16.42 2.25
N ILE A 44 -0.38 -17.34 2.45
CA ILE A 44 -0.42 -18.71 1.90
C ILE A 44 -1.66 -19.50 2.33
N ALA A 45 -2.12 -19.33 3.56
CA ALA A 45 -3.23 -20.11 4.09
C ALA A 45 -4.59 -19.52 3.72
N SER A 46 -4.79 -18.20 3.93
CA SER A 46 -6.08 -17.55 3.66
C SER A 46 -6.27 -17.18 2.21
N LYS A 47 -5.21 -17.17 1.40
CA LYS A 47 -5.17 -16.66 0.01
C LYS A 47 -5.59 -15.19 -0.14
N LYS A 48 -5.69 -14.47 0.98
CA LYS A 48 -6.09 -13.06 0.98
C LYS A 48 -4.86 -12.16 0.94
N ALA A 49 -5.00 -11.04 0.22
CA ALA A 49 -3.99 -10.00 0.22
C ALA A 49 -3.84 -9.35 1.60
N TYR A 50 -2.61 -9.04 1.97
CA TYR A 50 -2.33 -8.19 3.12
C TYR A 50 -2.84 -6.76 2.88
N ARG A 51 -3.03 -6.01 3.97
CA ARG A 51 -3.59 -4.65 3.93
C ARG A 51 -2.81 -3.70 4.82
N GLY A 52 -2.97 -2.40 4.57
CA GLY A 52 -2.37 -1.35 5.38
C GLY A 52 -0.85 -1.45 5.40
N VAL A 53 -0.26 -1.10 6.53
CA VAL A 53 1.19 -1.09 6.74
C VAL A 53 1.85 -2.45 6.51
N ASN A 54 1.10 -3.56 6.64
CA ASN A 54 1.65 -4.90 6.39
C ASN A 54 2.11 -5.08 4.94
N VAL A 55 1.44 -4.43 3.97
CA VAL A 55 1.87 -4.45 2.57
C VAL A 55 3.25 -3.81 2.45
N LEU A 56 3.43 -2.62 3.05
CA LEU A 56 4.68 -1.87 3.00
C LEU A 56 5.83 -2.60 3.70
N ALA A 57 5.57 -3.18 4.87
CA ALA A 57 6.57 -3.95 5.62
C ALA A 57 7.05 -5.17 4.81
N LEU A 58 6.13 -5.88 4.16
CA LEU A 58 6.46 -7.04 3.35
C LEU A 58 7.16 -6.65 2.04
N TRP A 59 6.76 -5.55 1.40
CA TRP A 59 7.47 -5.01 0.24
C TRP A 59 8.89 -4.56 0.59
N ALA A 60 9.07 -3.84 1.70
CA ALA A 60 10.38 -3.41 2.16
C ALA A 60 11.31 -4.60 2.46
N THR A 61 10.77 -5.68 3.07
CA THR A 61 11.53 -6.91 3.29
C THR A 61 11.86 -7.63 1.98
N ALA A 62 10.88 -7.73 1.07
CA ALA A 62 11.06 -8.38 -0.22
C ALA A 62 12.12 -7.66 -1.06
N ASP A 63 12.12 -6.32 -1.03
CA ASP A 63 13.10 -5.50 -1.72
C ASP A 63 14.51 -5.70 -1.16
N GLU A 64 14.65 -5.64 0.17
CA GLU A 64 15.92 -5.84 0.86
C GLU A 64 16.51 -7.24 0.59
N LYS A 65 15.66 -8.27 0.48
CA LYS A 65 16.07 -9.67 0.34
C LYS A 65 16.05 -10.19 -1.10
N GLY A 66 15.56 -9.40 -2.06
CA GLY A 66 15.40 -9.83 -3.45
C GLY A 66 14.29 -10.86 -3.65
N PHE A 67 13.27 -10.91 -2.78
CA PHE A 67 12.15 -11.83 -2.92
C PHE A 67 11.14 -11.36 -3.98
N SER A 68 10.56 -12.29 -4.73
CA SER A 68 9.71 -11.97 -5.89
C SER A 68 8.33 -12.65 -5.87
N SER A 69 8.13 -13.72 -5.09
CA SER A 69 6.90 -14.52 -5.14
C SER A 69 5.66 -13.81 -4.62
N GLY A 70 5.82 -12.84 -3.72
CA GLY A 70 4.73 -12.16 -3.03
C GLY A 70 3.91 -13.05 -2.06
N VAL A 71 4.27 -14.33 -1.87
CA VAL A 71 3.54 -15.27 -1.00
C VAL A 71 4.22 -15.36 0.37
N TRP A 72 3.43 -15.16 1.42
CA TRP A 72 3.91 -15.08 2.81
C TRP A 72 3.07 -15.91 3.75
N GLY A 73 3.71 -16.52 4.75
CA GLY A 73 3.03 -17.30 5.77
C GLY A 73 3.80 -17.33 7.09
N SER A 74 3.08 -17.56 8.19
CA SER A 74 3.73 -17.90 9.46
C SER A 74 4.38 -19.28 9.38
N TYR A 75 5.31 -19.60 10.27
CA TYR A 75 5.93 -20.92 10.35
C TYR A 75 4.88 -22.03 10.33
N LYS A 76 3.86 -21.92 11.19
CA LYS A 76 2.77 -22.90 11.26
C LYS A 76 2.00 -23.03 9.93
N GLN A 77 1.76 -21.93 9.23
CA GLN A 77 1.05 -21.95 7.94
C GLN A 77 1.86 -22.66 6.86
N TRP A 78 3.18 -22.44 6.84
CA TRP A 78 4.07 -23.16 5.92
C TRP A 78 4.13 -24.65 6.23
N THR A 79 4.26 -25.03 7.51
CA THR A 79 4.20 -26.45 7.91
C THR A 79 2.89 -27.11 7.51
N GLN A 80 1.75 -26.41 7.66
CA GLN A 80 0.44 -26.91 7.22
C GLN A 80 0.32 -27.02 5.69
N ALA A 81 1.07 -26.22 4.96
CA ALA A 81 1.17 -26.32 3.50
C ALA A 81 2.18 -27.36 3.01
N GLY A 82 2.77 -28.15 3.91
CA GLY A 82 3.76 -29.17 3.59
C GLY A 82 5.17 -28.64 3.35
N ALA A 83 5.43 -27.38 3.72
CA ALA A 83 6.73 -26.71 3.54
C ALA A 83 7.44 -26.49 4.87
N GLN A 84 8.75 -26.36 4.81
CA GLN A 84 9.63 -26.14 5.96
C GLN A 84 10.40 -24.82 5.79
N VAL A 85 10.27 -23.92 6.76
CA VAL A 85 11.14 -22.73 6.82
C VAL A 85 12.57 -23.19 7.08
N ARG A 86 13.52 -22.72 6.26
CA ARG A 86 14.93 -23.08 6.41
C ARG A 86 15.53 -22.56 7.72
N GLU A 87 16.47 -23.30 8.26
CA GLU A 87 17.20 -22.91 9.46
C GLU A 87 17.97 -21.58 9.24
N GLY A 88 17.96 -20.71 10.24
CA GLY A 88 18.66 -19.41 10.19
C GLY A 88 17.88 -18.29 9.50
N GLU A 89 16.77 -18.57 8.83
CA GLU A 89 15.95 -17.55 8.15
C GLU A 89 15.38 -16.52 9.13
N LYS A 90 15.30 -15.27 8.68
CA LYS A 90 14.79 -14.14 9.47
C LYS A 90 13.40 -13.79 9.03
N ALA A 91 12.45 -13.79 9.97
CA ALA A 91 11.08 -13.44 9.73
C ALA A 91 10.90 -11.94 9.44
N ALA A 92 9.97 -11.61 8.54
CA ALA A 92 9.32 -10.30 8.52
C ALA A 92 8.20 -10.27 9.57
N TYR A 93 7.78 -9.07 9.98
CA TYR A 93 6.69 -8.93 10.93
C TYR A 93 5.48 -8.26 10.29
N VAL A 94 4.31 -8.86 10.51
CA VAL A 94 3.01 -8.24 10.19
C VAL A 94 2.27 -7.91 11.48
N VAL A 95 1.47 -6.85 11.42
CA VAL A 95 0.76 -6.29 12.58
C VAL A 95 -0.73 -6.57 12.43
N PHE A 96 -1.30 -7.20 13.45
CA PHE A 96 -2.75 -7.36 13.58
C PHE A 96 -3.22 -6.63 14.83
N TYR A 97 -4.34 -5.94 14.71
CA TYR A 97 -4.99 -5.29 15.84
C TYR A 97 -6.10 -6.20 16.38
N LYS A 98 -6.02 -6.49 17.67
CA LYS A 98 -7.07 -7.20 18.40
C LYS A 98 -7.75 -6.22 19.34
N GLN A 99 -9.06 -6.11 19.21
CA GLN A 99 -9.88 -5.37 20.17
C GLN A 99 -10.10 -6.25 21.40
N ILE A 100 -9.75 -5.74 22.57
CA ILE A 100 -10.01 -6.40 23.85
C ILE A 100 -10.90 -5.48 24.65
N THR A 101 -12.05 -5.98 25.05
CA THR A 101 -12.93 -5.31 26.00
C THR A 101 -12.36 -5.54 27.40
N VAL A 102 -11.86 -4.47 28.02
CA VAL A 102 -11.41 -4.54 29.43
C VAL A 102 -12.64 -4.31 30.28
N ALA A 103 -12.99 -5.30 31.10
CA ALA A 103 -14.07 -5.16 32.08
C ALA A 103 -13.73 -3.97 33.00
N ALA A 104 -14.72 -3.09 33.22
CA ALA A 104 -14.55 -1.99 34.16
C ALA A 104 -14.41 -2.55 35.58
N GLU A 105 -13.38 -2.14 36.30
CA GLU A 105 -13.15 -2.53 37.71
C GLU A 105 -14.21 -1.94 38.66
N ASN A 106 -15.07 -1.01 38.20
CA ASN A 106 -16.16 -0.43 38.97
C ASN A 106 -17.51 -0.65 38.29
N ARG A 107 -18.46 -1.18 39.06
CA ARG A 107 -19.82 -1.59 38.65
C ARG A 107 -20.76 -0.46 38.19
N ASP A 108 -20.34 0.80 38.17
CA ASP A 108 -21.22 1.96 37.89
C ASP A 108 -21.00 2.64 36.52
N SER A 109 -20.23 2.07 35.62
CA SER A 109 -20.13 2.56 34.22
C SER A 109 -20.29 1.42 33.22
N ASP A 110 -21.44 1.39 32.60
CA ASP A 110 -21.88 0.39 31.59
C ASP A 110 -21.14 0.53 30.24
N ASN A 111 -19.94 1.09 30.21
CA ASN A 111 -19.10 1.26 29.03
C ASN A 111 -17.74 0.61 29.23
N GLY A 112 -17.64 -0.70 28.95
CA GLY A 112 -16.37 -1.39 28.86
C GLY A 112 -15.44 -0.69 27.86
N LYS A 113 -14.32 -0.13 28.34
CA LYS A 113 -13.32 0.54 27.47
C LYS A 113 -12.68 -0.50 26.58
N SER A 114 -13.00 -0.42 25.29
CA SER A 114 -12.33 -1.21 24.27
C SER A 114 -10.90 -0.69 24.02
N ARG A 115 -9.90 -1.56 24.12
CA ARG A 115 -8.52 -1.24 23.78
C ARG A 115 -8.06 -2.08 22.59
N LEU A 116 -7.41 -1.41 21.64
CA LEU A 116 -6.76 -2.06 20.50
C LEU A 116 -5.33 -2.45 20.89
N PHE A 117 -5.04 -3.74 20.84
CA PHE A 117 -3.68 -4.27 21.03
C PHE A 117 -3.09 -4.63 19.68
N ALA A 118 -1.92 -4.06 19.37
CA ALA A 118 -1.12 -4.45 18.24
C ALA A 118 -0.37 -5.76 18.56
N ARG A 119 -0.56 -6.77 17.72
CA ARG A 119 0.18 -8.04 17.80
C ARG A 119 1.12 -8.17 16.61
N ALA A 120 2.41 -8.26 16.88
CA ALA A 120 3.40 -8.66 15.89
C ALA A 120 3.30 -10.16 15.62
N THR A 121 3.23 -10.54 14.34
CA THR A 121 3.23 -11.94 13.93
C THR A 121 4.38 -12.15 12.94
N PRO A 122 5.34 -13.06 13.24
CA PRO A 122 6.42 -13.38 12.32
C PRO A 122 5.87 -14.15 11.12
N VAL A 123 6.30 -13.75 9.91
CA VAL A 123 5.99 -14.42 8.65
C VAL A 123 7.23 -14.56 7.80
N PHE A 124 7.22 -15.55 6.93
CA PHE A 124 8.31 -15.89 6.02
C PHE A 124 7.80 -15.88 4.59
N ALA A 125 8.65 -15.46 3.65
CA ALA A 125 8.36 -15.52 2.22
C ALA A 125 8.50 -16.94 1.67
N ALA A 126 7.90 -17.20 0.52
CA ALA A 126 8.04 -18.47 -0.17
C ALA A 126 9.51 -18.82 -0.51
N GLU A 127 10.33 -17.79 -0.76
CA GLU A 127 11.76 -17.95 -1.00
C GLU A 127 12.58 -18.39 0.23
N GLN A 128 11.96 -18.41 1.42
CA GLN A 128 12.59 -18.83 2.68
C GLN A 128 12.21 -20.25 3.10
N VAL A 129 11.47 -20.97 2.27
CA VAL A 129 10.97 -22.30 2.62
C VAL A 129 11.41 -23.37 1.61
N ASP A 130 11.52 -24.61 2.06
CA ASP A 130 11.72 -25.77 1.23
C ASP A 130 10.41 -26.58 1.13
N GLY A 131 10.26 -27.34 0.03
CA GLY A 131 9.12 -28.24 -0.17
C GLY A 131 7.83 -27.56 -0.64
N TRP A 132 7.86 -26.26 -0.98
CA TRP A 132 6.72 -25.57 -1.58
C TRP A 132 7.03 -25.07 -2.98
N THR A 133 6.10 -25.30 -3.89
CA THR A 133 6.10 -24.73 -5.24
C THR A 133 4.79 -23.99 -5.46
N ALA A 134 4.87 -22.88 -6.18
CA ALA A 134 3.66 -22.16 -6.58
C ALA A 134 2.75 -23.09 -7.38
N PRO A 135 1.43 -23.11 -7.10
CA PRO A 135 0.49 -23.87 -7.92
C PRO A 135 0.59 -23.42 -9.38
N VAL A 136 0.77 -24.36 -10.31
CA VAL A 136 0.66 -24.07 -11.74
C VAL A 136 -0.81 -23.81 -12.01
N ILE A 137 -1.15 -22.58 -12.37
CA ILE A 137 -2.50 -22.23 -12.80
C ILE A 137 -2.59 -22.59 -14.29
N ASP A 138 -3.15 -23.74 -14.58
CA ASP A 138 -3.25 -24.33 -15.93
C ASP A 138 -4.45 -23.74 -16.74
N THR A 139 -4.97 -22.62 -16.32
CA THR A 139 -6.04 -21.92 -17.03
C THR A 139 -5.42 -20.78 -17.83
N PRO A 140 -5.57 -20.75 -19.17
CA PRO A 140 -5.20 -19.55 -19.93
C PRO A 140 -6.07 -18.40 -19.39
N ALA A 141 -5.44 -17.50 -18.63
CA ALA A 141 -6.11 -16.29 -18.23
C ALA A 141 -6.60 -15.57 -19.50
N PRO A 142 -7.82 -15.03 -19.54
CA PRO A 142 -8.23 -14.18 -20.63
C PRO A 142 -7.16 -13.08 -20.77
N VAL A 143 -6.71 -12.86 -21.99
CA VAL A 143 -5.59 -11.94 -22.30
C VAL A 143 -6.12 -10.50 -22.21
N ILE A 144 -6.58 -10.10 -21.01
CA ILE A 144 -6.87 -8.70 -20.70
C ILE A 144 -5.55 -8.11 -20.20
N THR A 145 -5.01 -7.17 -20.94
CA THR A 145 -3.77 -6.47 -20.59
C THR A 145 -3.96 -5.70 -19.27
N PRO A 146 -2.88 -5.41 -18.53
CA PRO A 146 -2.95 -4.53 -17.34
C PRO A 146 -3.59 -3.17 -17.64
N ILE A 147 -3.36 -2.61 -18.83
CA ILE A 147 -3.93 -1.32 -19.26
C ILE A 147 -5.44 -1.43 -19.49
N GLU A 148 -5.91 -2.44 -20.20
CA GLU A 148 -7.35 -2.68 -20.40
C GLU A 148 -8.06 -2.91 -19.06
N ARG A 149 -7.42 -3.63 -18.14
CA ARG A 149 -7.94 -3.82 -16.77
C ARG A 149 -8.04 -2.50 -16.03
N ALA A 150 -7.03 -1.62 -16.17
CA ALA A 150 -7.06 -0.28 -15.56
C ALA A 150 -8.16 0.58 -16.20
N GLU A 151 -8.38 0.52 -17.51
CA GLU A 151 -9.47 1.24 -18.21
C GLU A 151 -10.85 0.83 -17.66
N VAL A 152 -11.11 -0.48 -17.60
CA VAL A 152 -12.37 -1.01 -17.05
C VAL A 152 -12.52 -0.58 -15.58
N PHE A 153 -11.46 -0.68 -14.79
CA PHE A 153 -11.47 -0.27 -13.39
C PHE A 153 -11.82 1.21 -13.22
N VAL A 154 -11.17 2.08 -13.99
CA VAL A 154 -11.41 3.54 -13.97
C VAL A 154 -12.85 3.84 -14.40
N ALA A 155 -13.32 3.26 -15.49
CA ALA A 155 -14.68 3.49 -16.00
C ALA A 155 -15.76 3.14 -14.95
N ALA A 156 -15.58 2.04 -14.22
CA ALA A 156 -16.51 1.60 -13.18
C ALA A 156 -16.56 2.53 -11.95
N THR A 157 -15.57 3.43 -11.78
CA THR A 157 -15.58 4.39 -10.66
C THR A 157 -16.60 5.52 -10.85
N GLY A 158 -17.03 5.79 -12.07
CA GLY A 158 -17.89 6.91 -12.43
C GLY A 158 -17.24 8.29 -12.21
N ALA A 159 -15.92 8.36 -11.99
CA ALA A 159 -15.22 9.62 -11.78
C ALA A 159 -15.23 10.48 -13.05
N THR A 160 -15.53 11.78 -12.91
CA THR A 160 -15.42 12.74 -14.00
C THR A 160 -13.96 13.07 -14.27
N ILE A 161 -13.44 12.70 -15.45
CA ILE A 161 -12.06 12.93 -15.87
C ILE A 161 -12.03 13.95 -16.97
N ILE A 162 -11.28 15.04 -16.78
CA ILE A 162 -11.13 16.16 -17.73
C ILE A 162 -9.67 16.22 -18.17
N HIS A 163 -9.43 16.11 -19.48
CA HIS A 163 -8.11 16.24 -20.06
C HIS A 163 -7.83 17.68 -20.51
N GLY A 164 -6.65 18.19 -20.19
CA GLY A 164 -6.15 19.49 -20.60
C GLY A 164 -5.12 20.05 -19.62
N GLY A 165 -4.40 21.09 -20.06
CA GLY A 165 -3.32 21.65 -19.26
C GLY A 165 -2.09 20.75 -19.14
N ASP A 166 -1.24 21.05 -18.15
CA ASP A 166 0.05 20.40 -17.91
C ASP A 166 0.17 19.72 -16.54
N ARG A 167 -0.92 19.72 -15.74
CA ARG A 167 -0.92 19.22 -14.36
C ARG A 167 -2.00 18.18 -14.13
N ALA A 168 -1.70 17.18 -13.31
CA ALA A 168 -2.66 16.24 -12.77
C ALA A 168 -3.11 16.69 -11.37
N PHE A 169 -4.41 16.68 -11.10
CA PHE A 169 -4.96 16.98 -9.77
C PHE A 169 -6.43 16.57 -9.67
N TYR A 170 -6.86 16.18 -8.48
CA TYR A 170 -8.27 16.08 -8.13
C TYR A 170 -8.77 17.41 -7.57
N ARG A 171 -9.95 17.87 -8.02
CA ARG A 171 -10.61 19.10 -7.57
C ARG A 171 -11.86 18.78 -6.74
N PRO A 172 -11.81 18.91 -5.40
CA PRO A 172 -12.94 18.56 -4.54
C PRO A 172 -14.21 19.40 -4.81
N SER A 173 -14.05 20.68 -5.16
CA SER A 173 -15.18 21.60 -5.37
C SER A 173 -16.06 21.26 -6.57
N THR A 174 -15.52 20.55 -7.55
CA THR A 174 -16.23 20.09 -8.77
C THR A 174 -16.31 18.59 -8.85
N ASP A 175 -15.75 17.89 -7.86
CA ASP A 175 -15.64 16.43 -7.80
C ASP A 175 -15.11 15.83 -9.10
N SER A 176 -14.04 16.41 -9.65
CA SER A 176 -13.47 16.03 -10.95
C SER A 176 -11.95 15.87 -10.87
N ILE A 177 -11.45 14.95 -11.67
CA ILE A 177 -10.02 14.68 -11.88
C ILE A 177 -9.60 15.41 -13.15
N HIS A 178 -8.50 16.16 -13.07
CA HIS A 178 -7.88 16.84 -14.20
C HIS A 178 -6.55 16.19 -14.52
N LEU A 179 -6.29 15.91 -15.78
CA LEU A 179 -5.07 15.28 -16.26
C LEU A 179 -4.57 15.99 -17.53
N PRO A 180 -3.26 16.02 -17.78
CA PRO A 180 -2.74 16.35 -19.11
C PRO A 180 -3.33 15.40 -20.16
N PRO A 181 -3.32 15.77 -21.45
CA PRO A 181 -3.65 14.85 -22.53
C PRO A 181 -2.80 13.58 -22.46
N ARG A 182 -3.35 12.43 -22.87
CA ARG A 182 -2.63 11.13 -22.80
C ARG A 182 -1.28 11.17 -23.52
N GLU A 183 -1.20 11.92 -24.60
CA GLU A 183 0.00 12.08 -25.44
C GLU A 183 1.13 12.87 -24.73
N ALA A 184 0.81 13.60 -23.66
CA ALA A 184 1.80 14.31 -22.88
C ALA A 184 2.58 13.39 -21.90
N PHE A 185 2.09 12.16 -21.70
CA PHE A 185 2.78 11.19 -20.85
C PHE A 185 3.88 10.49 -21.65
N ILE A 186 5.09 10.63 -21.17
CA ILE A 186 6.26 9.91 -21.67
C ILE A 186 6.60 8.78 -20.72
N GLY A 187 6.93 7.62 -21.26
CA GLY A 187 7.41 6.51 -20.44
C GLY A 187 8.80 6.78 -19.85
N SER A 188 9.34 5.80 -19.18
CA SER A 188 10.70 5.76 -18.68
C SER A 188 11.39 4.48 -19.14
N ALA A 189 12.64 4.25 -18.70
CA ALA A 189 13.35 3.00 -18.96
C ALA A 189 12.61 1.75 -18.39
N THR A 190 11.67 1.94 -17.46
CA THR A 190 10.98 0.86 -16.73
C THR A 190 9.46 0.86 -16.87
N SER A 191 8.88 1.82 -17.61
CA SER A 191 7.42 1.94 -17.76
C SER A 191 7.02 2.61 -19.08
N ALA A 192 5.96 2.10 -19.67
CA ALA A 192 5.37 2.64 -20.89
C ALA A 192 4.61 3.95 -20.61
N PRO A 193 4.40 4.83 -21.63
CA PRO A 193 3.58 6.04 -21.50
C PRO A 193 2.20 5.78 -20.90
N ALA A 194 1.52 4.70 -21.33
CA ALA A 194 0.22 4.31 -20.81
C ALA A 194 0.26 3.96 -19.31
N GLU A 195 1.32 3.29 -18.84
CA GLU A 195 1.50 2.99 -17.41
C GLU A 195 1.71 4.26 -16.59
N ALA A 196 2.49 5.22 -17.12
CA ALA A 196 2.68 6.53 -16.49
C ALA A 196 1.35 7.29 -16.37
N TYR A 197 0.51 7.25 -17.40
CA TYR A 197 -0.83 7.84 -17.38
C TYR A 197 -1.71 7.18 -16.30
N TYR A 198 -1.80 5.84 -16.30
CA TYR A 198 -2.69 5.14 -15.36
C TYR A 198 -2.18 5.21 -13.92
N SER A 199 -0.88 5.16 -13.66
CA SER A 199 -0.36 5.34 -12.30
C SER A 199 -0.71 6.74 -11.75
N THR A 200 -0.61 7.78 -12.58
CA THR A 200 -1.04 9.14 -12.23
C THR A 200 -2.54 9.21 -11.99
N LEU A 201 -3.35 8.64 -12.86
CA LEU A 201 -4.80 8.62 -12.70
C LEU A 201 -5.24 7.87 -11.44
N LEU A 202 -4.59 6.74 -11.10
CA LEU A 202 -4.88 5.98 -9.87
C LEU A 202 -4.51 6.76 -8.61
N HIS A 203 -3.47 7.64 -8.67
CA HIS A 203 -3.17 8.58 -7.60
C HIS A 203 -4.32 9.59 -7.42
N GLU A 204 -4.77 10.23 -8.49
CA GLU A 204 -5.89 11.19 -8.44
C GLU A 204 -7.21 10.51 -8.03
N LEU A 205 -7.45 9.25 -8.45
CA LEU A 205 -8.58 8.45 -7.98
C LEU A 205 -8.51 8.13 -6.48
N THR A 206 -7.31 8.03 -5.92
CA THR A 206 -7.17 7.88 -4.47
C THR A 206 -7.61 9.15 -3.74
N HIS A 207 -7.27 10.35 -4.25
CA HIS A 207 -7.82 11.62 -3.76
C HIS A 207 -9.34 11.71 -3.95
N PHE A 208 -9.85 11.34 -5.13
CA PHE A 208 -11.28 11.26 -5.41
C PHE A 208 -12.00 10.38 -4.36
N ALA A 209 -11.46 9.21 -4.01
CA ALA A 209 -12.02 8.38 -2.94
C ALA A 209 -12.05 9.10 -1.57
N GLY A 210 -11.25 10.15 -1.37
CA GLY A 210 -11.20 10.94 -0.14
C GLY A 210 -12.34 11.95 0.04
N HIS A 211 -13.15 12.20 -0.98
CA HIS A 211 -14.27 13.14 -0.90
C HIS A 211 -15.22 12.83 0.27
N GLU A 212 -15.91 13.87 0.79
CA GLU A 212 -16.81 13.75 1.95
C GLU A 212 -17.94 12.74 1.77
N SER A 213 -18.45 12.59 0.53
CA SER A 213 -19.49 11.60 0.18
C SER A 213 -18.98 10.15 0.07
N ARG A 214 -17.66 9.91 0.15
CA ARG A 214 -17.02 8.61 0.01
C ARG A 214 -16.28 8.19 1.29
N CYS A 215 -14.95 8.21 1.30
CA CYS A 215 -14.17 7.87 2.50
C CYS A 215 -14.05 9.04 3.50
N ASN A 216 -14.57 10.23 3.18
CA ASN A 216 -14.63 11.42 4.04
C ASN A 216 -13.29 11.75 4.71
N ARG A 217 -12.21 11.84 3.90
CA ARG A 217 -10.88 12.24 4.37
C ARG A 217 -10.73 13.75 4.35
N ARG A 218 -9.89 14.25 5.26
CA ARG A 218 -9.47 15.65 5.25
C ARG A 218 -8.32 15.82 4.23
N LEU A 219 -8.66 16.32 3.04
CA LEU A 219 -7.73 16.46 1.91
C LEU A 219 -6.80 17.67 2.06
N GLY A 220 -6.32 18.10 3.17
CA GLY A 220 -5.41 19.24 3.33
C GLY A 220 -5.71 20.45 2.42
N LYS A 221 -5.38 21.66 2.83
CA LYS A 221 -5.75 22.87 2.06
C LYS A 221 -4.56 23.61 1.46
N ARG A 222 -3.34 23.37 1.92
CA ARG A 222 -2.16 24.13 1.51
C ARG A 222 -0.95 23.22 1.33
N PHE A 223 -0.23 23.43 0.24
CA PHE A 223 1.10 22.86 0.05
C PHE A 223 2.02 23.21 1.24
N GLY A 224 2.71 22.19 1.79
CA GLY A 224 3.57 22.33 2.97
C GLY A 224 2.87 22.18 4.32
N ASP A 225 1.53 22.03 4.35
CA ASP A 225 0.80 21.66 5.57
C ASP A 225 0.97 20.17 5.86
N HIS A 226 1.10 19.80 7.14
CA HIS A 226 1.19 18.42 7.59
C HIS A 226 0.01 17.58 7.10
N ALA A 227 -1.21 18.13 7.10
CA ALA A 227 -2.41 17.44 6.60
C ALA A 227 -2.33 17.17 5.10
N TYR A 228 -1.79 18.10 4.33
CA TYR A 228 -1.57 17.96 2.90
C TYR A 228 -0.53 16.86 2.61
N ALA A 229 0.61 16.89 3.29
CA ALA A 229 1.66 15.88 3.11
C ALA A 229 1.17 14.46 3.49
N MET A 230 0.33 14.35 4.52
CA MET A 230 -0.29 13.07 4.89
C MET A 230 -1.28 12.58 3.83
N GLU A 231 -2.06 13.46 3.21
CA GLU A 231 -2.99 13.08 2.15
C GLU A 231 -2.23 12.68 0.87
N GLU A 232 -1.15 13.37 0.52
CA GLU A 232 -0.27 12.96 -0.58
C GLU A 232 0.34 11.58 -0.33
N LEU A 233 0.78 11.29 0.90
CA LEU A 233 1.25 9.96 1.28
C LEU A 233 0.15 8.90 1.15
N VAL A 234 -1.10 9.22 1.53
CA VAL A 234 -2.25 8.33 1.33
C VAL A 234 -2.50 8.07 -0.16
N ALA A 235 -2.47 9.12 -0.98
CA ALA A 235 -2.70 9.02 -2.42
C ALA A 235 -1.61 8.20 -3.12
N GLU A 236 -0.36 8.42 -2.74
CA GLU A 236 0.80 7.66 -3.22
C GLU A 236 0.68 6.17 -2.90
N LEU A 237 0.39 5.84 -1.63
CA LEU A 237 0.23 4.45 -1.21
C LEU A 237 -0.99 3.79 -1.83
N GLY A 238 -2.08 4.55 -2.01
CA GLY A 238 -3.29 4.07 -2.66
C GLY A 238 -3.06 3.75 -4.13
N ALA A 239 -2.34 4.62 -4.85
CA ALA A 239 -1.91 4.38 -6.22
C ALA A 239 -1.05 3.12 -6.32
N ALA A 240 -0.04 2.97 -5.44
CA ALA A 240 0.82 1.79 -5.43
C ALA A 240 0.02 0.49 -5.17
N PHE A 241 -0.97 0.54 -4.28
CA PHE A 241 -1.84 -0.60 -4.01
C PHE A 241 -2.70 -0.96 -5.22
N LEU A 242 -3.29 0.02 -5.88
CA LEU A 242 -4.10 -0.18 -7.07
C LEU A 242 -3.26 -0.65 -8.27
N CYS A 243 -2.09 -0.06 -8.48
CA CYS A 243 -1.15 -0.49 -9.52
C CYS A 243 -0.76 -1.96 -9.34
N ALA A 244 -0.48 -2.39 -8.09
CA ALA A 244 -0.16 -3.78 -7.78
C ALA A 244 -1.35 -4.73 -8.02
N ASP A 245 -2.58 -4.29 -7.72
CA ASP A 245 -3.80 -5.08 -7.92
C ASP A 245 -4.16 -5.20 -9.41
N LEU A 246 -3.88 -4.17 -10.21
CA LEU A 246 -4.18 -4.11 -11.64
C LEU A 246 -3.04 -4.62 -12.53
N GLY A 247 -1.84 -4.77 -11.98
CA GLY A 247 -0.64 -5.16 -12.72
C GLY A 247 -0.04 -4.03 -13.56
N VAL A 248 -0.37 -2.77 -13.24
CA VAL A 248 0.21 -1.58 -13.87
C VAL A 248 1.53 -1.25 -13.17
N THR A 249 2.58 -0.93 -13.94
CA THR A 249 3.85 -0.48 -13.37
C THR A 249 3.69 0.93 -12.81
N ASP A 250 4.01 1.10 -11.53
CA ASP A 250 3.94 2.41 -10.87
C ASP A 250 5.19 3.24 -11.20
N GLN A 251 4.99 4.48 -11.65
CA GLN A 251 6.06 5.43 -12.02
C GLN A 251 6.31 6.44 -10.90
N PRO A 252 7.57 6.76 -10.58
CA PRO A 252 7.87 7.93 -9.77
C PRO A 252 7.42 9.21 -10.47
N ARG A 253 6.58 10.01 -9.84
CA ARG A 253 6.27 11.35 -10.31
C ARG A 253 7.46 12.27 -9.98
N ALA A 254 7.77 13.20 -10.87
CA ALA A 254 8.91 14.12 -10.69
C ALA A 254 8.78 15.02 -9.45
N ASP A 255 7.54 15.29 -9.01
CA ASP A 255 7.24 16.09 -7.82
C ASP A 255 7.35 15.33 -6.50
N HIS A 256 7.45 13.99 -6.53
CA HIS A 256 7.57 13.18 -5.30
C HIS A 256 8.87 13.42 -4.53
N ALA A 257 9.94 13.85 -5.19
CA ALA A 257 11.21 14.17 -4.54
C ALA A 257 11.04 15.15 -3.37
N GLN A 258 10.24 16.19 -3.57
CA GLN A 258 9.99 17.22 -2.55
C GLN A 258 9.10 16.72 -1.39
N TYR A 259 8.32 15.64 -1.61
CA TYR A 259 7.50 15.04 -0.56
C TYR A 259 8.25 14.01 0.27
N LEU A 260 9.26 13.33 -0.30
CA LEU A 260 10.00 12.28 0.42
C LEU A 260 10.63 12.81 1.72
N GLU A 261 11.28 13.97 1.67
CA GLU A 261 11.87 14.59 2.86
C GLU A 261 10.80 14.92 3.91
N HIS A 262 9.66 15.42 3.46
CA HIS A 262 8.56 15.74 4.36
C HIS A 262 7.92 14.48 4.96
N TRP A 263 7.71 13.42 4.19
CA TRP A 263 7.23 12.14 4.70
C TRP A 263 8.19 11.52 5.72
N LEU A 264 9.50 11.57 5.45
CA LEU A 264 10.52 11.12 6.40
C LEU A 264 10.45 11.91 7.71
N THR A 265 10.30 13.23 7.62
CA THR A 265 10.13 14.10 8.78
C THR A 265 8.91 13.72 9.61
N VAL A 266 7.75 13.53 8.96
CA VAL A 266 6.51 13.13 9.61
C VAL A 266 6.65 11.75 10.27
N MET A 267 7.23 10.77 9.58
CA MET A 267 7.40 9.41 10.12
C MET A 267 8.42 9.34 11.26
N LYS A 268 9.47 10.19 11.22
CA LYS A 268 10.44 10.29 12.32
C LYS A 268 9.83 10.96 13.56
N ALA A 269 8.88 11.89 13.37
CA ALA A 269 8.16 12.55 14.45
C ALA A 269 7.04 11.70 15.07
N ASP A 270 6.33 10.92 14.22
CA ASP A 270 5.25 10.03 14.67
C ASP A 270 5.34 8.65 14.01
N LYS A 271 5.75 7.66 14.79
CA LYS A 271 5.83 6.25 14.36
C LYS A 271 4.50 5.63 13.92
N ARG A 272 3.35 6.29 14.17
CA ARG A 272 2.03 5.85 13.73
C ARG A 272 1.58 6.48 12.43
N ALA A 273 2.26 7.51 11.95
CA ALA A 273 1.88 8.23 10.74
C ALA A 273 1.74 7.30 9.54
N ILE A 274 2.74 6.44 9.30
CA ILE A 274 2.72 5.48 8.18
C ILE A 274 1.61 4.43 8.32
N PHE A 275 1.28 4.02 9.55
CA PHE A 275 0.16 3.11 9.81
C PHE A 275 -1.18 3.75 9.45
N THR A 276 -1.36 5.01 9.81
CA THR A 276 -2.55 5.79 9.50
C THR A 276 -2.67 5.98 7.99
N ALA A 277 -1.61 6.43 7.32
CA ALA A 277 -1.59 6.64 5.87
C ALA A 277 -1.90 5.34 5.11
N ALA A 278 -1.22 4.24 5.44
CA ALA A 278 -1.42 2.95 4.78
C ALA A 278 -2.83 2.35 5.04
N SER A 279 -3.40 2.59 6.23
CA SER A 279 -4.79 2.22 6.53
C SER A 279 -5.77 2.97 5.63
N LYS A 280 -5.60 4.30 5.51
CA LYS A 280 -6.46 5.15 4.66
C LYS A 280 -6.28 4.86 3.17
N ALA A 281 -5.08 4.55 2.73
CA ALA A 281 -4.80 4.09 1.37
C ALA A 281 -5.51 2.76 1.06
N SER A 282 -5.47 1.80 2.00
CA SER A 282 -6.19 0.53 1.85
C SER A 282 -7.71 0.70 1.87
N GLU A 283 -8.23 1.67 2.64
CA GLU A 283 -9.64 2.03 2.66
C GLU A 283 -10.08 2.59 1.29
N ALA A 284 -9.29 3.52 0.72
CA ALA A 284 -9.54 4.09 -0.60
C ALA A 284 -9.50 3.02 -1.71
N ALA A 285 -8.48 2.19 -1.73
CA ALA A 285 -8.36 1.10 -2.70
C ALA A 285 -9.53 0.09 -2.59
N ALA A 286 -9.94 -0.24 -1.36
CA ALA A 286 -11.08 -1.13 -1.14
C ALA A 286 -12.41 -0.50 -1.57
N PHE A 287 -12.61 0.81 -1.34
CA PHE A 287 -13.77 1.55 -1.82
C PHE A 287 -13.84 1.51 -3.34
N LEU A 288 -12.77 1.89 -4.04
CA LEU A 288 -12.71 1.88 -5.50
C LEU A 288 -12.91 0.47 -6.09
N ALA A 289 -12.35 -0.55 -5.43
CA ALA A 289 -12.56 -1.95 -5.82
C ALA A 289 -14.01 -2.43 -5.61
N ALA A 290 -14.73 -1.88 -4.64
CA ALA A 290 -16.14 -2.22 -4.41
C ALA A 290 -17.05 -1.72 -5.52
N LEU A 291 -16.69 -0.62 -6.21
CA LEU A 291 -17.43 -0.07 -7.35
C LEU A 291 -17.38 -0.97 -8.60
N GLN A 292 -16.49 -1.97 -8.63
CA GLN A 292 -16.35 -2.93 -9.73
C GLN A 292 -17.45 -4.00 -9.76
N ARG A 293 -18.33 -4.03 -8.76
CA ARG A 293 -19.35 -5.08 -8.57
C ARG A 293 -20.76 -4.62 -8.90
N GLY A 294 -20.88 -3.42 -9.49
CA GLY A 294 -22.14 -2.84 -9.95
C GLY A 294 -22.62 -3.37 -11.29
#